data_d0f3d1d18ecc0e1e5852ef78d6350c71
#
_entry.id   d0f3d1d18ecc0e1e5852ef78d6350c71
#
_cell.length_a   1.000
_cell.length_b   1.000
_cell.length_c   1.000
_cell.angle_alpha   90.00
_cell.angle_beta   90.00
_cell.angle_gamma   90.00
#
_symmetry.space_group_name_H-M   'P 1'
#
loop_
_entity.id
_entity.type
_entity.pdbx_description
1 polymer ?
#
loop_
_entity_poly.entity_id
_entity_poly.type
_entity_poly.pdbx_seq_one_letter_code
_entity_poly.pdbx_strand_id
1 'polypeptide(L)'
;MMSEPEALSLSAQAALGAVQAPQRSQFSLLVRHFLERFFNHETASPDGDAKSRLILIAVATGIPGFMVALYLFPVYHPFIGWPPGRPLNADPPPYWLQVNHHFFFVLYSFVALGIITVFEWDLFFPDLLDVFVLTTLPIQDRRLFLARVAAIGIFIVGFLLDANLLAPLVIPASFDPPNLTRLLTGHLLAVLAAGLFSAAFILALQGVLLSALGEALFRRISLLLQGLSITVLVMVLLLFPVLSGAVPAFLQSGSRIVFYCPPFWFLGIYQRVLEGPAALPIYSRLAQTGCVALAVTIAIAMLSYPIAYLRRVRQLVVGPGTHDTRSWVARPAHGLLHATLLRDPVRRAVFHFISQTLLRVQRYRIYLVLYGGVGLSVVVASVLRLSVEQGQVRVEISADGVRAAIAIVAFWTIAGLRMAFVSPGNRQGSWAFGIVHGRPPQLDTAMHLLQAAKHWVLLCSGLVMLAAMTALWVFAPPELRGWRAAACMLLIAGGLCLLLTDFFFINVKTVAFTGEPAREQPNLALTVLKYFTFFPIVIWIPVASEHWVQAGIRHFLIALGAIAAAHLALEMLHRRIIQEHCNMPGLEDDEDDFPMKLGLRY
;
A
#
# COMPACT_ATOMS: atom_id res chain seq x y z
N MET A 1 16.53 -65.28 10.33
CA MET A 1 15.19 -65.42 10.91
C MET A 1 15.23 -64.72 12.28
N MET A 2 14.84 -63.49 12.36
CA MET A 2 14.71 -62.83 13.66
C MET A 2 13.50 -63.42 14.38
N SER A 3 13.62 -63.65 15.66
CA SER A 3 12.53 -64.22 16.48
C SER A 3 11.43 -63.15 16.67
N GLU A 4 10.17 -63.57 16.60
CA GLU A 4 8.99 -62.71 16.75
C GLU A 4 9.02 -61.73 17.96
N PRO A 5 9.60 -62.09 19.12
CA PRO A 5 9.71 -61.19 20.27
C PRO A 5 10.69 -60.00 20.05
N GLU A 6 11.73 -60.16 19.21
CA GLU A 6 12.67 -59.08 18.90
C GLU A 6 12.05 -58.02 17.94
N ALA A 7 11.22 -58.46 16.99
CA ALA A 7 10.50 -57.56 16.09
C ALA A 7 9.44 -56.75 16.85
N LEU A 8 8.77 -57.34 17.84
CA LEU A 8 7.81 -56.62 18.70
C LEU A 8 8.48 -55.60 19.63
N SER A 9 9.69 -55.90 20.15
CA SER A 9 10.43 -54.97 20.99
C SER A 9 10.97 -53.78 20.19
N LEU A 10 11.42 -53.99 18.97
CA LEU A 10 11.87 -52.93 18.06
C LEU A 10 10.71 -52.04 17.59
N SER A 11 9.54 -52.58 17.33
CA SER A 11 8.34 -51.82 16.98
C SER A 11 7.81 -51.02 18.17
N ALA A 12 7.87 -51.56 19.39
CA ALA A 12 7.52 -50.83 20.61
C ALA A 12 8.54 -49.72 20.96
N GLN A 13 9.84 -49.95 20.74
CA GLN A 13 10.87 -48.92 20.90
C GLN A 13 10.78 -47.83 19.82
N ALA A 14 10.45 -48.16 18.57
CA ALA A 14 10.18 -47.20 17.52
C ALA A 14 8.92 -46.37 17.80
N ALA A 15 7.86 -46.98 18.35
CA ALA A 15 6.65 -46.29 18.78
C ALA A 15 6.90 -45.39 20.01
N LEU A 16 7.73 -45.82 20.96
CA LEU A 16 8.16 -45.00 22.10
C LEU A 16 9.09 -43.84 21.67
N GLY A 17 9.96 -44.05 20.69
CA GLY A 17 10.79 -43.02 20.09
C GLY A 17 9.98 -42.00 19.28
N ALA A 18 8.91 -42.41 18.61
CA ALA A 18 7.99 -41.50 17.90
C ALA A 18 7.14 -40.62 18.86
N VAL A 19 6.94 -41.07 20.10
CA VAL A 19 6.21 -40.32 21.15
C VAL A 19 7.09 -39.27 21.83
N GLN A 20 8.42 -39.30 21.64
CA GLN A 20 9.37 -38.35 22.24
C GLN A 20 9.82 -37.22 21.27
N ALA A 21 9.11 -36.98 20.17
CA ALA A 21 9.25 -35.69 19.52
C ALA A 21 8.93 -34.58 20.55
N PRO A 22 9.78 -33.51 20.70
CA PRO A 22 9.57 -32.50 21.73
C PRO A 22 8.15 -31.98 21.61
N GLN A 23 7.31 -32.26 22.60
CA GLN A 23 5.93 -31.76 22.64
C GLN A 23 6.00 -30.25 22.70
N ARG A 24 5.95 -29.59 21.53
CA ARG A 24 5.83 -28.13 21.46
C ARG A 24 4.62 -27.76 22.31
N SER A 25 4.80 -26.79 23.20
CA SER A 25 3.69 -26.38 24.05
C SER A 25 2.52 -25.92 23.16
N GLN A 26 1.29 -26.26 23.54
CA GLN A 26 0.07 -25.88 22.82
C GLN A 26 0.05 -24.37 22.52
N PHE A 27 0.57 -23.57 23.44
CA PHE A 27 0.71 -22.13 23.28
C PHE A 27 1.66 -21.75 22.14
N SER A 28 2.83 -22.38 22.03
CA SER A 28 3.80 -22.10 20.95
C SER A 28 3.28 -22.49 19.57
N LEU A 29 2.48 -23.57 19.49
CA LEU A 29 1.82 -23.95 18.24
C LEU A 29 0.76 -22.92 17.81
N LEU A 30 -0.03 -22.40 18.75
CA LEU A 30 -1.01 -21.34 18.48
C LEU A 30 -0.34 -20.04 18.04
N VAL A 31 0.73 -19.61 18.73
CA VAL A 31 1.49 -18.42 18.35
C VAL A 31 2.06 -18.58 16.93
N ARG A 32 2.63 -19.75 16.64
CA ARG A 32 3.15 -20.05 15.30
C ARG A 32 2.05 -20.02 14.24
N HIS A 33 0.90 -20.63 14.51
CA HIS A 33 -0.26 -20.60 13.61
C HIS A 33 -0.70 -19.16 13.29
N PHE A 34 -0.83 -18.29 14.30
CA PHE A 34 -1.20 -16.91 14.08
C PHE A 34 -0.10 -16.11 13.35
N LEU A 35 1.18 -16.38 13.62
CA LEU A 35 2.29 -15.78 12.89
C LEU A 35 2.30 -16.21 11.41
N GLU A 36 2.18 -17.50 11.13
CA GLU A 36 2.13 -18.02 9.77
C GLU A 36 0.97 -17.40 8.97
N ARG A 37 -0.12 -17.05 9.65
CA ARG A 37 -1.27 -16.43 9.04
C ARG A 37 -1.01 -14.99 8.59
N PHE A 38 -0.20 -14.18 9.30
CA PHE A 38 0.23 -12.87 8.83
C PHE A 38 1.01 -12.98 7.51
N PHE A 39 1.69 -14.08 7.27
CA PHE A 39 2.48 -14.29 6.07
C PHE A 39 1.77 -15.06 4.96
N ASN A 40 0.78 -15.89 5.30
CA ASN A 40 0.07 -16.77 4.36
C ASN A 40 -1.34 -16.28 3.98
N HIS A 41 -1.72 -15.05 4.34
CA HIS A 41 -3.05 -14.57 4.03
C HIS A 41 -3.27 -14.43 2.52
N GLU A 42 -4.48 -14.73 2.03
CA GLU A 42 -4.86 -14.73 0.60
C GLU A 42 -4.65 -13.38 -0.10
N THR A 43 -4.58 -12.27 0.66
CA THR A 43 -4.26 -10.94 0.11
C THR A 43 -2.86 -10.88 -0.46
N ALA A 44 -1.97 -11.74 0.02
CA ALA A 44 -0.57 -11.73 -0.36
C ALA A 44 -0.24 -12.64 -1.55
N SER A 45 -0.95 -13.71 -1.87
CA SER A 45 -0.98 -14.55 -3.10
C SER A 45 -1.50 -15.97 -2.83
N PRO A 46 -2.23 -16.59 -3.75
CA PRO A 46 -2.71 -17.95 -3.60
C PRO A 46 -1.63 -19.04 -3.74
N ASP A 47 -0.52 -18.78 -4.45
CA ASP A 47 0.46 -19.81 -4.85
C ASP A 47 1.93 -19.45 -4.59
N GLY A 48 2.21 -18.41 -3.82
CA GLY A 48 3.59 -17.99 -3.56
C GLY A 48 4.15 -18.54 -2.25
N ASP A 49 5.41 -18.94 -2.28
CA ASP A 49 6.17 -19.29 -1.09
C ASP A 49 6.15 -18.10 -0.10
N ALA A 50 5.47 -18.30 1.04
CA ALA A 50 5.36 -17.32 2.12
C ALA A 50 6.73 -16.76 2.55
N LYS A 51 7.76 -17.59 2.43
CA LYS A 51 9.14 -17.25 2.75
C LYS A 51 9.71 -16.19 1.79
N SER A 52 9.49 -16.35 0.49
CA SER A 52 9.96 -15.37 -0.52
C SER A 52 9.33 -14.00 -0.34
N ARG A 53 8.09 -13.94 0.14
CA ARG A 53 7.38 -12.68 0.42
C ARG A 53 7.84 -12.02 1.68
N LEU A 54 8.03 -12.79 2.75
CA LEU A 54 8.59 -12.26 3.98
C LEU A 54 9.94 -11.60 3.67
N ILE A 55 10.79 -12.25 2.88
CA ILE A 55 12.06 -11.68 2.44
C ILE A 55 11.83 -10.39 1.63
N LEU A 56 10.84 -10.37 0.73
CA LEU A 56 10.58 -9.19 -0.09
C LEU A 56 10.08 -8.00 0.74
N ILE A 57 9.17 -8.23 1.68
CA ILE A 57 8.66 -7.17 2.57
C ILE A 57 9.79 -6.69 3.48
N ALA A 58 10.59 -7.60 4.04
CA ALA A 58 11.74 -7.26 4.84
C ALA A 58 12.78 -6.43 4.05
N VAL A 59 13.07 -6.83 2.82
CA VAL A 59 13.92 -6.05 1.91
C VAL A 59 13.33 -4.66 1.62
N ALA A 60 12.04 -4.59 1.37
CA ALA A 60 11.37 -3.31 1.08
C ALA A 60 11.36 -2.35 2.29
N THR A 61 11.34 -2.88 3.51
CA THR A 61 11.33 -2.09 4.74
C THR A 61 12.72 -1.83 5.33
N GLY A 62 13.69 -2.72 5.15
CA GLY A 62 15.04 -2.54 5.70
C GLY A 62 15.96 -1.71 4.78
N ILE A 63 15.89 -1.93 3.47
CA ILE A 63 16.81 -1.31 2.51
C ILE A 63 16.72 0.22 2.45
N PRO A 64 15.58 0.90 2.45
CA PRO A 64 15.55 2.35 2.29
C PRO A 64 16.30 3.09 3.41
N GLY A 65 16.13 2.67 4.67
CA GLY A 65 16.88 3.25 5.79
C GLY A 65 18.40 3.01 5.67
N PHE A 66 18.78 1.82 5.25
CA PHE A 66 20.17 1.47 4.98
C PHE A 66 20.77 2.29 3.82
N MET A 67 20.05 2.44 2.72
CA MET A 67 20.49 3.23 1.56
C MET A 67 20.72 4.71 1.93
N VAL A 68 19.84 5.28 2.75
CA VAL A 68 20.04 6.65 3.23
C VAL A 68 21.26 6.74 4.16
N ALA A 69 21.46 5.79 5.07
CA ALA A 69 22.65 5.75 5.91
C ALA A 69 23.93 5.65 5.07
N LEU A 70 23.91 4.81 4.02
CA LEU A 70 25.02 4.67 3.08
C LEU A 70 25.26 5.96 2.26
N TYR A 71 24.19 6.64 1.82
CA TYR A 71 24.28 7.92 1.13
C TYR A 71 24.90 9.01 2.01
N LEU A 72 24.65 8.99 3.32
CA LEU A 72 25.20 9.97 4.26
C LEU A 72 26.72 9.76 4.49
N PHE A 73 27.24 8.57 4.27
CA PHE A 73 28.67 8.29 4.48
C PHE A 73 29.59 9.29 3.76
N PRO A 74 29.52 9.53 2.44
CA PRO A 74 30.35 10.52 1.77
C PRO A 74 30.01 11.97 2.12
N VAL A 75 28.83 12.24 2.69
CA VAL A 75 28.46 13.58 3.15
C VAL A 75 29.25 13.98 4.40
N TYR A 76 29.52 13.03 5.29
CA TYR A 76 30.31 13.24 6.51
C TYR A 76 31.80 13.00 6.29
N HIS A 77 32.16 12.14 5.33
CA HIS A 77 33.53 11.79 4.98
C HIS A 77 33.84 12.13 3.52
N PRO A 78 34.20 13.39 3.21
CA PRO A 78 34.33 13.86 1.82
C PRO A 78 35.57 13.32 1.08
N PHE A 79 36.35 12.39 1.68
CA PHE A 79 37.57 11.82 1.09
C PHE A 79 37.34 11.06 -0.24
N ILE A 80 36.07 10.70 -0.57
CA ILE A 80 35.72 10.04 -1.83
C ILE A 80 35.41 11.08 -2.94
N GLY A 81 35.47 12.41 -2.65
CA GLY A 81 35.10 13.47 -3.60
C GLY A 81 33.61 13.57 -3.90
N TRP A 82 32.77 13.04 -3.03
CA TRP A 82 31.32 13.12 -3.11
C TRP A 82 30.75 13.90 -1.93
N PRO A 83 29.79 14.83 -2.09
CA PRO A 83 29.23 15.32 -3.38
C PRO A 83 30.27 16.13 -4.18
N PRO A 84 30.15 16.18 -5.53
CA PRO A 84 31.09 16.88 -6.38
C PRO A 84 31.26 18.35 -5.97
N GLY A 85 32.52 18.80 -5.91
CA GLY A 85 32.88 20.19 -5.55
C GLY A 85 33.05 20.46 -4.05
N ARG A 86 32.86 19.47 -3.17
CA ARG A 86 33.19 19.62 -1.75
C ARG A 86 34.69 19.36 -1.50
N PRO A 87 35.40 20.25 -0.77
CA PRO A 87 36.78 20.04 -0.41
C PRO A 87 36.97 18.76 0.42
N LEU A 88 38.11 18.05 0.19
CA LEU A 88 38.43 16.82 0.94
C LEU A 88 38.56 17.03 2.45
N ASN A 89 38.87 18.25 2.90
CA ASN A 89 39.00 18.64 4.31
C ASN A 89 37.83 19.53 4.76
N ALA A 90 36.62 19.34 4.20
CA ALA A 90 35.48 20.13 4.61
C ALA A 90 35.08 19.82 6.04
N ASP A 91 34.67 20.86 6.76
CA ASP A 91 34.11 20.73 8.11
C ASP A 91 32.89 19.79 8.11
N PRO A 92 32.59 19.15 9.27
CA PRO A 92 31.41 18.32 9.42
C PRO A 92 30.15 19.10 9.06
N PRO A 93 29.07 18.43 8.62
CA PRO A 93 27.84 19.11 8.27
C PRO A 93 27.33 20.02 9.39
N PRO A 94 26.74 21.19 9.06
CA PRO A 94 26.19 22.10 10.07
C PRO A 94 25.20 21.39 11.00
N TYR A 95 25.14 21.81 12.26
CA TYR A 95 24.27 21.22 13.30
C TYR A 95 22.84 20.91 12.83
N TRP A 96 22.18 21.88 12.21
CA TRP A 96 20.82 21.71 11.74
C TRP A 96 20.67 20.68 10.60
N LEU A 97 21.69 20.49 9.79
CA LEU A 97 21.68 19.46 8.78
C LEU A 97 21.81 18.06 9.41
N GLN A 98 22.63 17.93 10.47
CA GLN A 98 22.70 16.69 11.24
C GLN A 98 21.38 16.37 11.92
N VAL A 99 20.70 17.36 12.52
CA VAL A 99 19.37 17.21 13.12
C VAL A 99 18.35 16.73 12.08
N ASN A 100 18.39 17.25 10.85
CA ASN A 100 17.53 16.80 9.76
C ASN A 100 17.78 15.35 9.37
N HIS A 101 19.04 14.91 9.34
CA HIS A 101 19.36 13.51 9.08
C HIS A 101 18.82 12.59 10.18
N HIS A 102 18.96 12.97 11.46
CA HIS A 102 18.37 12.23 12.56
C HIS A 102 16.86 12.20 12.48
N PHE A 103 16.23 13.32 12.10
CA PHE A 103 14.78 13.41 11.90
C PHE A 103 14.29 12.46 10.80
N PHE A 104 15.06 12.29 9.71
CA PHE A 104 14.72 11.35 8.65
C PHE A 104 14.55 9.92 9.18
N PHE A 105 15.49 9.40 9.96
CA PHE A 105 15.41 8.03 10.47
C PHE A 105 14.23 7.83 11.41
N VAL A 106 13.97 8.81 12.26
CA VAL A 106 12.80 8.79 13.17
C VAL A 106 11.51 8.77 12.35
N LEU A 107 11.41 9.66 11.35
CA LEU A 107 10.25 9.75 10.47
C LEU A 107 10.08 8.47 9.66
N TYR A 108 11.16 7.92 9.11
CA TYR A 108 11.16 6.69 8.35
C TYR A 108 10.60 5.52 9.17
N SER A 109 11.13 5.30 10.37
CA SER A 109 10.65 4.26 11.28
C SER A 109 9.16 4.43 11.62
N PHE A 110 8.74 5.66 11.94
CA PHE A 110 7.34 5.99 12.20
C PHE A 110 6.43 5.63 11.02
N VAL A 111 6.82 6.02 9.80
CA VAL A 111 6.03 5.78 8.59
C VAL A 111 6.04 4.31 8.20
N ALA A 112 7.20 3.65 8.18
CA ALA A 112 7.33 2.25 7.78
C ALA A 112 6.47 1.32 8.63
N LEU A 113 6.58 1.44 9.97
CA LEU A 113 5.77 0.65 10.90
C LEU A 113 4.28 1.00 10.82
N GLY A 114 3.96 2.27 10.65
CA GLY A 114 2.59 2.72 10.44
C GLY A 114 1.96 2.07 9.20
N ILE A 115 2.66 2.11 8.07
CA ILE A 115 2.18 1.52 6.81
C ILE A 115 1.98 0.01 6.97
N ILE A 116 2.97 -0.73 7.51
CA ILE A 116 2.85 -2.17 7.73
C ILE A 116 1.65 -2.50 8.62
N THR A 117 1.47 -1.74 9.70
CA THR A 117 0.36 -1.96 10.63
C THR A 117 -1.00 -1.66 9.96
N VAL A 118 -1.09 -0.66 9.10
CA VAL A 118 -2.32 -0.39 8.33
C VAL A 118 -2.60 -1.48 7.29
N PHE A 119 -1.56 -2.05 6.67
CA PHE A 119 -1.73 -3.17 5.74
C PHE A 119 -2.33 -4.40 6.40
N GLU A 120 -1.86 -4.72 7.60
CA GLU A 120 -2.29 -5.90 8.35
C GLU A 120 -3.51 -5.61 9.25
N TRP A 121 -4.18 -4.48 9.04
CA TRP A 121 -5.32 -3.99 9.83
C TRP A 121 -6.36 -5.07 10.14
N ASP A 122 -6.75 -5.85 9.14
CA ASP A 122 -7.81 -6.84 9.30
C ASP A 122 -7.34 -8.12 10.02
N LEU A 123 -6.05 -8.42 9.97
CA LEU A 123 -5.48 -9.63 10.57
C LEU A 123 -5.27 -9.51 12.08
N PHE A 124 -5.28 -8.31 12.63
CA PHE A 124 -5.17 -8.14 14.08
C PHE A 124 -6.38 -8.67 14.84
N PHE A 125 -7.55 -8.76 14.20
CA PHE A 125 -8.76 -9.31 14.81
C PHE A 125 -9.10 -10.70 14.26
N PRO A 126 -9.84 -11.53 15.05
CA PRO A 126 -10.24 -12.85 14.60
C PRO A 126 -11.14 -12.80 13.38
N ASP A 127 -10.91 -13.73 12.46
CA ASP A 127 -11.74 -13.99 11.30
C ASP A 127 -12.80 -15.06 11.61
N LEU A 128 -13.79 -15.19 10.73
CA LEU A 128 -14.87 -16.15 10.86
C LEU A 128 -14.36 -17.59 10.96
N LEU A 129 -13.38 -17.96 10.12
CA LEU A 129 -12.76 -19.29 10.11
C LEU A 129 -12.03 -19.58 11.43
N ASP A 130 -11.27 -18.61 11.95
CA ASP A 130 -10.59 -18.76 13.25
C ASP A 130 -11.60 -19.07 14.36
N VAL A 131 -12.70 -18.31 14.40
CA VAL A 131 -13.70 -18.49 15.44
C VAL A 131 -14.35 -19.87 15.32
N PHE A 132 -14.82 -20.27 14.14
CA PHE A 132 -15.49 -21.55 13.96
C PHE A 132 -14.57 -22.76 14.17
N VAL A 133 -13.31 -22.70 13.75
CA VAL A 133 -12.38 -23.83 13.90
C VAL A 133 -11.78 -23.87 15.30
N LEU A 134 -11.29 -22.75 15.82
CA LEU A 134 -10.55 -22.76 17.08
C LEU A 134 -11.45 -22.83 18.33
N THR A 135 -12.68 -22.31 18.25
CA THR A 135 -13.63 -22.41 19.39
C THR A 135 -14.23 -23.80 19.57
N THR A 136 -14.19 -24.66 18.54
CA THR A 136 -14.63 -26.05 18.66
C THR A 136 -13.59 -26.96 19.30
N LEU A 137 -12.33 -26.50 19.38
CA LEU A 137 -11.24 -27.25 20.01
C LEU A 137 -11.25 -27.06 21.53
N PRO A 138 -10.80 -28.07 22.33
CA PRO A 138 -10.73 -27.96 23.79
C PRO A 138 -9.58 -27.04 24.24
N ILE A 139 -9.59 -25.79 23.81
CA ILE A 139 -8.58 -24.77 24.11
C ILE A 139 -9.25 -23.66 24.93
N GLN A 140 -8.57 -23.23 26.00
CA GLN A 140 -9.05 -22.12 26.81
C GLN A 140 -9.03 -20.80 26.02
N ASP A 141 -10.12 -20.05 25.99
CA ASP A 141 -10.23 -18.75 25.30
C ASP A 141 -9.11 -17.77 25.70
N ARG A 142 -8.70 -17.78 26.97
CA ARG A 142 -7.60 -16.97 27.46
C ARG A 142 -6.26 -17.30 26.78
N ARG A 143 -6.00 -18.59 26.56
CA ARG A 143 -4.76 -19.04 25.85
C ARG A 143 -4.79 -18.63 24.38
N LEU A 144 -5.94 -18.75 23.74
CA LEU A 144 -6.16 -18.33 22.37
C LEU A 144 -5.92 -16.82 22.19
N PHE A 145 -6.51 -16.02 23.08
CA PHE A 145 -6.32 -14.56 23.12
C PHE A 145 -4.84 -14.17 23.33
N LEU A 146 -4.19 -14.76 24.36
CA LEU A 146 -2.78 -14.47 24.66
C LEU A 146 -1.83 -14.90 23.54
N ALA A 147 -2.09 -16.03 22.90
CA ALA A 147 -1.30 -16.48 21.75
C ALA A 147 -1.40 -15.51 20.57
N ARG A 148 -2.58 -14.94 20.33
CA ARG A 148 -2.78 -13.94 19.30
C ARG A 148 -2.08 -12.63 19.64
N VAL A 149 -2.20 -12.14 20.87
CA VAL A 149 -1.48 -10.93 21.32
C VAL A 149 0.04 -11.12 21.19
N ALA A 150 0.54 -12.30 21.59
CA ALA A 150 1.96 -12.64 21.44
C ALA A 150 2.39 -12.63 19.96
N ALA A 151 1.59 -13.20 19.07
CA ALA A 151 1.87 -13.22 17.63
C ALA A 151 1.90 -11.79 17.03
N ILE A 152 0.96 -10.93 17.40
CA ILE A 152 0.95 -9.51 17.02
C ILE A 152 2.21 -8.80 17.54
N GLY A 153 2.57 -9.02 18.81
CA GLY A 153 3.77 -8.44 19.39
C GLY A 153 5.05 -8.87 18.67
N ILE A 154 5.19 -10.17 18.36
CA ILE A 154 6.34 -10.69 17.61
C ILE A 154 6.37 -10.10 16.20
N PHE A 155 5.23 -9.98 15.54
CA PHE A 155 5.11 -9.38 14.21
C PHE A 155 5.58 -7.91 14.21
N ILE A 156 5.04 -7.08 15.12
CA ILE A 156 5.41 -5.66 15.24
C ILE A 156 6.90 -5.52 15.57
N VAL A 157 7.40 -6.28 16.56
CA VAL A 157 8.82 -6.22 16.95
C VAL A 157 9.72 -6.71 15.81
N GLY A 158 9.32 -7.76 15.10
CA GLY A 158 10.06 -8.27 13.94
C GLY A 158 10.28 -7.20 12.87
N PHE A 159 9.21 -6.54 12.42
CA PHE A 159 9.32 -5.46 11.43
C PHE A 159 9.95 -4.19 11.98
N LEU A 160 9.76 -3.90 13.27
CA LEU A 160 10.43 -2.79 13.92
C LEU A 160 11.95 -2.94 13.92
N LEU A 161 12.42 -4.16 14.20
CA LEU A 161 13.86 -4.48 14.11
C LEU A 161 14.33 -4.48 12.66
N ASP A 162 13.58 -5.09 11.75
CA ASP A 162 13.93 -5.17 10.34
C ASP A 162 14.12 -3.78 9.71
N ALA A 163 13.15 -2.88 9.86
CA ALA A 163 13.21 -1.53 9.32
C ALA A 163 14.39 -0.69 9.86
N ASN A 164 14.85 -0.99 11.08
CA ASN A 164 15.84 -0.18 11.79
C ASN A 164 17.17 -0.89 12.07
N LEU A 165 17.34 -2.18 11.70
CA LEU A 165 18.53 -2.95 12.04
C LEU A 165 19.74 -2.60 11.18
N LEU A 166 19.52 -2.36 9.89
CA LEU A 166 20.62 -2.18 8.93
C LEU A 166 21.25 -0.78 9.02
N ALA A 167 20.45 0.27 9.29
CA ALA A 167 20.95 1.63 9.38
C ALA A 167 22.00 1.83 10.50
N PRO A 168 21.83 1.30 11.72
CA PRO A 168 22.82 1.42 12.79
C PRO A 168 24.18 0.80 12.48
N LEU A 169 24.27 -0.13 11.54
CA LEU A 169 25.55 -0.73 11.14
C LEU A 169 26.44 0.27 10.40
N VAL A 170 25.83 1.20 9.66
CA VAL A 170 26.55 2.20 8.85
C VAL A 170 26.63 3.56 9.55
N ILE A 171 25.69 3.88 10.43
CA ILE A 171 25.61 5.16 11.14
C ILE A 171 26.91 5.53 11.86
N PRO A 172 27.59 4.63 12.62
CA PRO A 172 28.85 4.99 13.28
C PRO A 172 29.93 5.47 12.34
N ALA A 173 30.05 4.83 11.20
CA ALA A 173 31.00 5.24 10.17
C ALA A 173 30.53 6.51 9.43
N SER A 174 29.20 6.70 9.29
CA SER A 174 28.66 7.83 8.56
C SER A 174 28.74 9.15 9.33
N PHE A 175 28.57 9.13 10.67
CA PHE A 175 28.46 10.36 11.45
C PHE A 175 29.72 10.74 12.22
N ASP A 176 30.74 9.88 12.29
CA ASP A 176 32.00 10.09 13.04
C ASP A 176 31.78 10.76 14.42
N PRO A 177 30.98 10.13 15.31
CA PRO A 177 30.55 10.77 16.53
C PRO A 177 31.67 10.80 17.58
N PRO A 178 31.76 11.87 18.38
CA PRO A 178 32.68 11.92 19.52
C PRO A 178 32.31 10.91 20.61
N ASN A 179 31.06 10.41 20.59
CA ASN A 179 30.50 9.47 21.58
C ASN A 179 29.59 8.43 20.90
N LEU A 180 30.20 7.37 20.40
CA LEU A 180 29.51 6.29 19.68
C LEU A 180 28.33 5.68 20.47
N THR A 181 28.52 5.44 21.76
CA THR A 181 27.48 4.83 22.60
C THR A 181 26.24 5.71 22.73
N ARG A 182 26.39 7.03 22.88
CA ARG A 182 25.26 7.98 22.91
C ARG A 182 24.56 8.08 21.56
N LEU A 183 25.32 8.07 20.46
CA LEU A 183 24.73 8.09 19.12
C LEU A 183 23.87 6.86 18.90
N LEU A 184 24.41 5.65 19.11
CA LEU A 184 23.69 4.41 18.89
C LEU A 184 22.49 4.25 19.83
N THR A 185 22.67 4.57 21.13
CA THR A 185 21.54 4.49 22.09
C THR A 185 20.45 5.50 21.77
N GLY A 186 20.82 6.75 21.45
CA GLY A 186 19.88 7.79 21.05
C GLY A 186 19.13 7.42 19.76
N HIS A 187 19.84 6.91 18.77
CA HIS A 187 19.27 6.44 17.53
C HIS A 187 18.27 5.30 17.77
N LEU A 188 18.72 4.21 18.38
CA LEU A 188 17.87 3.04 18.61
C LEU A 188 16.65 3.37 19.45
N LEU A 189 16.81 4.09 20.57
CA LEU A 189 15.68 4.48 21.42
C LEU A 189 14.66 5.32 20.65
N ALA A 190 15.11 6.29 19.87
CA ALA A 190 14.22 7.18 19.15
C ALA A 190 13.47 6.48 18.01
N VAL A 191 14.17 5.71 17.17
CA VAL A 191 13.55 5.05 16.01
C VAL A 191 12.63 3.91 16.44
N LEU A 192 13.03 3.11 17.47
CA LEU A 192 12.19 2.04 17.99
C LEU A 192 10.94 2.60 18.69
N ALA A 193 11.09 3.68 19.48
CA ALA A 193 9.95 4.33 20.12
C ALA A 193 8.98 4.96 19.10
N ALA A 194 9.50 5.59 18.02
CA ALA A 194 8.69 6.18 16.96
C ALA A 194 7.88 5.14 16.20
N GLY A 195 8.52 4.05 15.78
CA GLY A 195 7.85 2.95 15.08
C GLY A 195 6.83 2.24 15.97
N LEU A 196 7.19 1.94 17.23
CA LEU A 196 6.28 1.33 18.19
C LEU A 196 5.07 2.22 18.48
N PHE A 197 5.28 3.54 18.61
CA PHE A 197 4.18 4.49 18.78
C PHE A 197 3.22 4.46 17.58
N SER A 198 3.74 4.48 16.35
CA SER A 198 2.93 4.44 15.15
C SER A 198 2.08 3.17 15.08
N ALA A 199 2.69 2.00 15.32
CA ALA A 199 1.97 0.72 15.34
C ALA A 199 0.94 0.66 16.47
N ALA A 200 1.30 1.05 17.70
CA ALA A 200 0.41 1.08 18.85
C ALA A 200 -0.75 2.06 18.65
N PHE A 201 -0.51 3.22 18.01
CA PHE A 201 -1.53 4.22 17.71
C PHE A 201 -2.60 3.65 16.74
N ILE A 202 -2.18 2.96 15.71
CA ILE A 202 -3.09 2.34 14.74
C ILE A 202 -3.90 1.23 15.39
N LEU A 203 -3.27 0.37 16.22
CA LEU A 203 -3.96 -0.66 17.00
C LEU A 203 -4.95 -0.06 18.01
N ALA A 204 -4.56 0.99 18.72
CA ALA A 204 -5.43 1.71 19.66
C ALA A 204 -6.63 2.32 18.93
N LEU A 205 -6.38 3.01 17.82
CA LEU A 205 -7.42 3.60 16.97
C LEU A 205 -8.44 2.55 16.53
N GLN A 206 -7.96 1.43 16.00
CA GLN A 206 -8.79 0.32 15.55
C GLN A 206 -9.58 -0.29 16.71
N GLY A 207 -8.94 -0.55 17.84
CA GLY A 207 -9.57 -1.10 19.05
C GLY A 207 -10.69 -0.18 19.58
N VAL A 208 -10.42 1.12 19.67
CA VAL A 208 -11.40 2.12 20.11
C VAL A 208 -12.58 2.21 19.13
N LEU A 209 -12.31 2.29 17.84
CA LEU A 209 -13.35 2.40 16.82
C LEU A 209 -14.27 1.16 16.79
N LEU A 210 -13.69 -0.04 16.84
CA LEU A 210 -14.46 -1.28 16.87
C LEU A 210 -15.28 -1.40 18.16
N SER A 211 -14.72 -0.91 19.28
CA SER A 211 -15.43 -0.89 20.57
C SER A 211 -16.55 0.14 20.61
N ALA A 212 -16.38 1.31 19.97
CA ALA A 212 -17.35 2.41 20.02
C ALA A 212 -18.44 2.30 18.95
N LEU A 213 -18.07 2.05 17.68
CA LEU A 213 -18.98 2.18 16.53
C LEU A 213 -19.77 0.89 16.23
N GLY A 214 -19.31 -0.26 16.67
CA GLY A 214 -19.85 -1.55 16.24
C GLY A 214 -19.48 -1.94 14.81
N GLU A 215 -19.73 -3.20 14.45
CA GLU A 215 -19.22 -3.84 13.23
C GLU A 215 -19.68 -3.18 11.92
N ALA A 216 -20.97 -2.85 11.82
CA ALA A 216 -21.55 -2.35 10.56
C ALA A 216 -20.97 -0.98 10.17
N LEU A 217 -20.87 -0.06 11.13
CA LEU A 217 -20.32 1.27 10.90
C LEU A 217 -18.78 1.20 10.80
N PHE A 218 -18.14 0.38 11.64
CA PHE A 218 -16.69 0.14 11.56
C PHE A 218 -16.28 -0.33 10.18
N ARG A 219 -16.93 -1.33 9.57
CA ARG A 219 -16.61 -1.81 8.22
C ARG A 219 -16.73 -0.74 7.14
N ARG A 220 -17.67 0.19 7.28
CA ARG A 220 -17.81 1.30 6.31
C ARG A 220 -16.67 2.32 6.44
N ILE A 221 -16.29 2.65 7.68
CA ILE A 221 -15.30 3.69 7.97
C ILE A 221 -13.88 3.13 7.88
N SER A 222 -13.68 1.85 8.22
CA SER A 222 -12.37 1.20 8.25
C SER A 222 -11.56 1.39 6.97
N LEU A 223 -12.18 1.20 5.80
CA LEU A 223 -11.52 1.37 4.51
C LEU A 223 -11.08 2.82 4.26
N LEU A 224 -11.91 3.79 4.64
CA LEU A 224 -11.56 5.21 4.52
C LEU A 224 -10.41 5.57 5.47
N LEU A 225 -10.44 5.03 6.69
CA LEU A 225 -9.37 5.27 7.67
C LEU A 225 -8.05 4.63 7.24
N GLN A 226 -8.08 3.42 6.69
CA GLN A 226 -6.90 2.78 6.11
C GLN A 226 -6.31 3.66 5.00
N GLY A 227 -7.14 4.10 4.06
CA GLY A 227 -6.71 4.98 2.97
C GLY A 227 -6.16 6.31 3.45
N LEU A 228 -6.85 6.96 4.39
CA LEU A 228 -6.40 8.20 4.97
C LEU A 228 -5.08 8.03 5.72
N SER A 229 -4.93 6.97 6.50
CA SER A 229 -3.69 6.68 7.23
C SER A 229 -2.52 6.46 6.29
N ILE A 230 -2.70 5.64 5.23
CA ILE A 230 -1.68 5.43 4.21
C ILE A 230 -1.33 6.76 3.53
N THR A 231 -2.34 7.53 3.12
CA THR A 231 -2.15 8.82 2.46
C THR A 231 -1.32 9.77 3.34
N VAL A 232 -1.69 9.91 4.61
CA VAL A 232 -0.98 10.81 5.54
C VAL A 232 0.45 10.33 5.78
N LEU A 233 0.66 9.03 6.03
CA LEU A 233 1.99 8.47 6.29
C LEU A 233 2.92 8.64 5.08
N VAL A 234 2.46 8.28 3.89
CA VAL A 234 3.24 8.44 2.66
C VAL A 234 3.47 9.91 2.33
N MET A 235 2.46 10.76 2.52
CA MET A 235 2.57 12.20 2.28
C MET A 235 3.65 12.84 3.16
N VAL A 236 3.68 12.53 4.45
CA VAL A 236 4.67 13.08 5.40
C VAL A 236 6.08 12.64 5.03
N LEU A 237 6.25 11.41 4.55
CA LEU A 237 7.55 10.92 4.05
C LEU A 237 7.97 11.61 2.75
N LEU A 238 7.06 11.75 1.79
CA LEU A 238 7.35 12.41 0.51
C LEU A 238 7.58 13.92 0.65
N LEU A 239 6.97 14.56 1.63
CA LEU A 239 7.21 15.96 1.95
C LEU A 239 8.50 16.18 2.75
N PHE A 240 9.20 15.13 3.17
CA PHE A 240 10.42 15.25 3.98
C PHE A 240 11.47 16.20 3.36
N PRO A 241 11.83 16.14 2.05
CA PRO A 241 12.82 17.05 1.47
C PRO A 241 12.44 18.53 1.62
N VAL A 242 11.14 18.83 1.58
CA VAL A 242 10.59 20.18 1.74
C VAL A 242 10.52 20.56 3.22
N LEU A 243 10.08 19.64 4.07
CA LEU A 243 10.01 19.84 5.52
C LEU A 243 11.39 20.02 6.14
N SER A 244 12.41 19.31 5.66
CA SER A 244 13.77 19.38 6.18
C SER A 244 14.33 20.80 6.19
N GLY A 245 14.01 21.63 5.19
CA GLY A 245 14.36 23.05 5.16
C GLY A 245 13.67 23.89 6.24
N ALA A 246 12.49 23.46 6.70
CA ALA A 246 11.70 24.18 7.69
C ALA A 246 11.94 23.70 9.14
N VAL A 247 12.53 22.53 9.34
CA VAL A 247 12.78 21.93 10.68
C VAL A 247 13.56 22.89 11.61
N PRO A 248 14.66 23.53 11.16
CA PRO A 248 15.38 24.49 12.00
C PRO A 248 14.50 25.63 12.49
N ALA A 249 13.72 26.22 11.56
CA ALA A 249 12.83 27.34 11.88
C ALA A 249 11.73 26.93 12.88
N PHE A 250 11.15 25.74 12.71
CA PHE A 250 10.14 25.23 13.63
C PHE A 250 10.69 24.95 15.03
N LEU A 251 11.90 24.38 15.14
CA LEU A 251 12.53 24.05 16.43
C LEU A 251 13.02 25.32 17.14
N GLN A 252 13.62 26.28 16.41
CA GLN A 252 14.10 27.54 16.98
C GLN A 252 12.98 28.46 17.45
N SER A 253 11.90 28.56 16.67
CA SER A 253 10.75 29.39 17.03
C SER A 253 9.86 28.76 18.12
N GLY A 254 10.08 27.49 18.48
CA GLY A 254 9.19 26.77 19.39
C GLY A 254 7.76 26.65 18.86
N SER A 255 7.61 26.54 17.54
CA SER A 255 6.31 26.48 16.86
C SER A 255 5.41 25.37 17.44
N ARG A 256 4.11 25.67 17.59
CA ARG A 256 3.12 24.66 18.06
C ARG A 256 3.06 23.42 17.15
N ILE A 257 3.39 23.55 15.87
CA ILE A 257 3.41 22.45 14.91
C ILE A 257 4.29 21.30 15.39
N VAL A 258 5.45 21.59 16.02
CA VAL A 258 6.38 20.59 16.53
C VAL A 258 5.75 19.71 17.61
N PHE A 259 4.82 20.28 18.40
CA PHE A 259 4.10 19.54 19.45
C PHE A 259 2.89 18.74 18.91
N TYR A 260 2.39 19.05 17.72
CA TYR A 260 1.29 18.29 17.10
C TYR A 260 1.76 17.20 16.13
N CYS A 261 3.03 17.22 15.72
CA CYS A 261 3.59 16.25 14.77
C CYS A 261 4.43 15.19 15.51
N PRO A 262 3.94 13.95 15.67
CA PRO A 262 4.58 12.92 16.49
C PRO A 262 6.05 12.63 16.19
N PRO A 263 6.55 12.59 14.96
CA PRO A 263 7.96 12.36 14.69
C PRO A 263 8.92 13.32 15.41
N PHE A 264 8.52 14.58 15.65
CA PHE A 264 9.33 15.53 16.41
C PHE A 264 9.50 15.15 17.88
N TRP A 265 8.52 14.47 18.48
CA TRP A 265 8.61 14.03 19.87
C TRP A 265 9.76 13.02 20.05
N PHE A 266 9.91 12.12 19.12
CA PHE A 266 10.96 11.09 19.12
C PHE A 266 12.31 11.65 18.66
N LEU A 267 12.33 12.66 17.79
CA LEU A 267 13.54 13.46 17.55
C LEU A 267 14.03 14.12 18.85
N GLY A 268 13.11 14.59 19.69
CA GLY A 268 13.45 15.09 21.03
C GLY A 268 14.20 14.04 21.87
N ILE A 269 13.78 12.78 21.85
CA ILE A 269 14.48 11.66 22.53
C ILE A 269 15.87 11.48 21.93
N TYR A 270 15.99 11.47 20.58
CA TYR A 270 17.26 11.31 19.89
C TYR A 270 18.27 12.36 20.36
N GLN A 271 17.94 13.64 20.20
CA GLN A 271 18.84 14.75 20.52
C GLN A 271 19.13 14.85 22.02
N ARG A 272 18.14 14.57 22.88
CA ARG A 272 18.35 14.57 24.33
C ARG A 272 19.35 13.52 24.81
N VAL A 273 19.33 12.33 24.21
CA VAL A 273 20.28 11.26 24.55
C VAL A 273 21.65 11.56 23.95
N LEU A 274 21.71 12.07 22.71
CA LEU A 274 22.94 12.35 22.00
C LEU A 274 23.73 13.51 22.67
N GLU A 275 23.08 14.64 22.88
CA GLU A 275 23.69 15.87 23.36
C GLU A 275 23.73 15.94 24.91
N GLY A 276 22.92 15.15 25.58
CA GLY A 276 22.84 15.13 27.06
C GLY A 276 22.40 16.47 27.66
N PRO A 277 23.16 17.02 28.64
CA PRO A 277 22.82 18.29 29.28
C PRO A 277 22.89 19.51 28.37
N ALA A 278 23.69 19.44 27.30
CA ALA A 278 23.84 20.53 26.32
C ALA A 278 22.69 20.65 25.33
N ALA A 279 21.75 19.68 25.31
CA ALA A 279 20.61 19.67 24.43
C ALA A 279 19.69 20.89 24.64
N LEU A 280 19.14 21.41 23.54
CA LEU A 280 18.20 22.52 23.58
C LEU A 280 16.99 22.17 24.48
N PRO A 281 16.47 23.13 25.29
CA PRO A 281 15.34 22.88 26.19
C PRO A 281 14.09 22.32 25.50
N ILE A 282 13.89 22.63 24.24
CA ILE A 282 12.76 22.12 23.43
C ILE A 282 12.81 20.60 23.31
N TYR A 283 14.00 20.01 23.14
CA TYR A 283 14.13 18.55 23.01
C TYR A 283 13.72 17.80 24.28
N SER A 284 13.97 18.36 25.44
CA SER A 284 13.51 17.76 26.70
C SER A 284 11.99 17.73 26.78
N ARG A 285 11.31 18.81 26.39
CA ARG A 285 9.84 18.86 26.35
C ARG A 285 9.28 17.88 25.33
N LEU A 286 9.86 17.81 24.13
CA LEU A 286 9.45 16.88 23.08
C LEU A 286 9.65 15.42 23.52
N ALA A 287 10.79 15.10 24.12
CA ALA A 287 11.07 13.77 24.65
C ALA A 287 10.05 13.34 25.71
N GLN A 288 9.71 14.23 26.65
CA GLN A 288 8.67 13.97 27.65
C GLN A 288 7.31 13.73 26.99
N THR A 289 6.93 14.58 26.03
CA THR A 289 5.69 14.39 25.26
C THR A 289 5.68 13.04 24.56
N GLY A 290 6.78 12.65 23.90
CA GLY A 290 6.91 11.37 23.20
C GLY A 290 6.79 10.17 24.13
N CYS A 291 7.47 10.19 25.28
CA CYS A 291 7.37 9.11 26.27
C CYS A 291 5.96 8.98 26.85
N VAL A 292 5.32 10.10 27.20
CA VAL A 292 3.94 10.10 27.71
C VAL A 292 2.97 9.63 26.64
N ALA A 293 3.08 10.14 25.41
CA ALA A 293 2.23 9.75 24.30
C ALA A 293 2.35 8.25 24.00
N LEU A 294 3.57 7.71 23.97
CA LEU A 294 3.82 6.28 23.78
C LEU A 294 3.16 5.45 24.89
N ALA A 295 3.38 5.81 26.15
CA ALA A 295 2.81 5.11 27.29
C ALA A 295 1.27 5.14 27.28
N VAL A 296 0.67 6.30 27.02
CA VAL A 296 -0.79 6.47 26.90
C VAL A 296 -1.35 5.66 25.73
N THR A 297 -0.69 5.68 24.58
CA THR A 297 -1.13 4.95 23.39
C THR A 297 -1.08 3.44 23.61
N ILE A 298 -0.02 2.92 24.22
CA ILE A 298 0.08 1.51 24.60
C ILE A 298 -1.01 1.15 25.61
N ALA A 299 -1.26 1.99 26.62
CA ALA A 299 -2.32 1.75 27.60
C ALA A 299 -3.71 1.70 26.92
N ILE A 300 -3.99 2.63 26.01
CA ILE A 300 -5.26 2.62 25.24
C ILE A 300 -5.35 1.35 24.37
N ALA A 301 -4.29 0.96 23.69
CA ALA A 301 -4.27 -0.27 22.90
C ALA A 301 -4.54 -1.51 23.78
N MET A 302 -3.88 -1.60 24.93
CA MET A 302 -4.04 -2.72 25.86
C MET A 302 -5.44 -2.79 26.47
N LEU A 303 -6.09 -1.66 26.70
CA LEU A 303 -7.45 -1.60 27.25
C LEU A 303 -8.52 -1.84 26.16
N SER A 304 -8.36 -1.23 24.98
CA SER A 304 -9.35 -1.30 23.91
C SER A 304 -9.33 -2.63 23.16
N TYR A 305 -8.16 -3.24 22.99
CA TYR A 305 -8.00 -4.46 22.20
C TYR A 305 -8.78 -5.67 22.76
N PRO A 306 -8.75 -6.01 24.07
CA PRO A 306 -9.56 -7.11 24.61
C PRO A 306 -11.06 -6.88 24.43
N ILE A 307 -11.52 -5.64 24.63
CA ILE A 307 -12.95 -5.28 24.47
C ILE A 307 -13.38 -5.47 23.01
N ALA A 308 -12.58 -4.94 22.09
CA ALA A 308 -12.81 -5.08 20.66
C ALA A 308 -12.76 -6.54 20.19
N TYR A 309 -11.81 -7.32 20.69
CA TYR A 309 -11.65 -8.75 20.40
C TYR A 309 -12.91 -9.55 20.81
N LEU A 310 -13.35 -9.42 22.05
CA LEU A 310 -14.55 -10.12 22.55
C LEU A 310 -15.80 -9.70 21.79
N ARG A 311 -15.91 -8.42 21.47
CA ARG A 311 -17.03 -7.88 20.70
C ARG A 311 -17.03 -8.46 19.28
N ARG A 312 -15.86 -8.55 18.65
CA ARG A 312 -15.70 -9.13 17.32
C ARG A 312 -16.08 -10.60 17.29
N VAL A 313 -15.60 -11.40 18.24
CA VAL A 313 -15.96 -12.83 18.35
C VAL A 313 -17.46 -13.01 18.48
N ARG A 314 -18.11 -12.28 19.39
CA ARG A 314 -19.57 -12.34 19.57
C ARG A 314 -20.35 -12.01 18.28
N GLN A 315 -19.91 -10.99 17.55
CA GLN A 315 -20.55 -10.57 16.31
C GLN A 315 -20.41 -11.61 15.20
N LEU A 316 -19.26 -12.28 15.10
CA LEU A 316 -19.04 -13.36 14.13
C LEU A 316 -19.93 -14.59 14.42
N VAL A 317 -20.17 -14.90 15.68
CA VAL A 317 -21.06 -16.01 16.09
C VAL A 317 -22.53 -15.70 15.81
N VAL A 318 -22.99 -14.47 16.07
CA VAL A 318 -24.41 -14.06 15.86
C VAL A 318 -24.76 -13.91 14.37
N GLY A 319 -23.74 -13.72 13.53
CA GLY A 319 -23.92 -13.50 12.10
C GLY A 319 -24.26 -12.05 11.72
N PRO A 320 -24.03 -11.65 10.47
CA PRO A 320 -24.35 -10.31 10.00
C PRO A 320 -25.86 -10.15 9.89
N GLY A 321 -26.43 -9.21 10.62
CA GLY A 321 -27.81 -8.77 10.41
C GLY A 321 -27.97 -8.32 8.96
N THR A 322 -28.97 -8.83 8.28
CA THR A 322 -29.31 -8.51 6.88
C THR A 322 -29.89 -7.10 6.76
N HIS A 323 -29.02 -6.09 6.85
CA HIS A 323 -29.40 -4.72 6.47
C HIS A 323 -29.03 -4.49 5.01
N ASP A 324 -29.95 -4.79 4.12
CA ASP A 324 -29.85 -4.47 2.69
C ASP A 324 -30.11 -2.96 2.51
N THR A 325 -29.09 -2.16 2.78
CA THR A 325 -29.14 -0.71 2.52
C THR A 325 -28.91 -0.45 1.03
N ARG A 326 -29.89 -0.81 0.20
CA ARG A 326 -29.93 -0.31 -1.18
C ARG A 326 -30.09 1.21 -1.12
N SER A 327 -29.02 1.91 -1.41
CA SER A 327 -29.03 3.38 -1.49
C SER A 327 -30.05 3.81 -2.56
N TRP A 328 -31.10 4.50 -2.16
CA TRP A 328 -32.12 5.07 -3.05
C TRP A 328 -31.54 6.10 -4.03
N VAL A 329 -30.41 6.74 -3.65
CA VAL A 329 -29.68 7.73 -4.46
C VAL A 329 -29.01 7.07 -5.68
N ALA A 330 -28.63 5.80 -5.59
CA ALA A 330 -27.99 5.09 -6.70
C ALA A 330 -28.96 4.69 -7.82
N ARG A 331 -30.26 4.63 -7.57
CA ARG A 331 -31.28 4.17 -8.54
C ARG A 331 -31.38 5.05 -9.79
N PRO A 332 -31.52 6.39 -9.70
CA PRO A 332 -31.61 7.24 -10.90
C PRO A 332 -30.30 7.25 -11.71
N ALA A 333 -29.14 7.24 -11.04
CA ALA A 333 -27.85 7.15 -11.70
C ALA A 333 -27.68 5.84 -12.48
N HIS A 334 -28.10 4.70 -11.89
CA HIS A 334 -28.14 3.42 -12.59
C HIS A 334 -29.09 3.43 -13.80
N GLY A 335 -30.26 4.05 -13.68
CA GLY A 335 -31.21 4.18 -14.79
C GLY A 335 -30.62 4.96 -15.97
N LEU A 336 -29.99 6.09 -15.69
CA LEU A 336 -29.32 6.91 -16.71
C LEU A 336 -28.16 6.16 -17.38
N LEU A 337 -27.35 5.47 -16.59
CA LEU A 337 -26.22 4.69 -17.10
C LEU A 337 -26.68 3.55 -18.01
N HIS A 338 -27.76 2.87 -17.66
CA HIS A 338 -28.37 1.81 -18.45
C HIS A 338 -28.98 2.34 -19.76
N ALA A 339 -29.59 3.52 -19.74
CA ALA A 339 -30.21 4.13 -20.91
C ALA A 339 -29.17 4.68 -21.92
N THR A 340 -27.96 5.01 -21.46
CA THR A 340 -26.92 5.66 -22.28
C THR A 340 -25.76 4.72 -22.62
N LEU A 341 -24.88 4.46 -21.69
CA LEU A 341 -23.62 3.72 -21.89
C LEU A 341 -23.78 2.19 -21.88
N LEU A 342 -24.75 1.66 -21.15
CA LEU A 342 -24.93 0.23 -20.93
C LEU A 342 -26.15 -0.34 -21.71
N ARG A 343 -26.36 0.12 -22.95
CA ARG A 343 -27.42 -0.41 -23.82
C ARG A 343 -27.16 -1.86 -24.23
N ASP A 344 -25.90 -2.18 -24.51
CA ASP A 344 -25.48 -3.53 -24.84
C ASP A 344 -25.56 -4.46 -23.63
N PRO A 345 -26.23 -5.63 -23.73
CA PRO A 345 -26.39 -6.56 -22.61
C PRO A 345 -25.06 -7.11 -22.09
N VAL A 346 -24.08 -7.35 -22.97
CA VAL A 346 -22.75 -7.85 -22.61
C VAL A 346 -21.99 -6.80 -21.81
N ARG A 347 -21.96 -5.56 -22.28
CA ARG A 347 -21.35 -4.44 -21.53
C ARG A 347 -22.00 -4.26 -20.17
N ARG A 348 -23.31 -4.40 -20.06
CA ARG A 348 -24.05 -4.32 -18.81
C ARG A 348 -23.65 -5.43 -17.85
N ALA A 349 -23.58 -6.67 -18.33
CA ALA A 349 -23.19 -7.82 -17.52
C ALA A 349 -21.77 -7.67 -16.99
N VAL A 350 -20.81 -7.33 -17.85
CA VAL A 350 -19.40 -7.09 -17.47
C VAL A 350 -19.28 -5.92 -16.48
N PHE A 351 -20.01 -4.82 -16.72
CA PHE A 351 -20.02 -3.67 -15.82
C PHE A 351 -20.48 -4.03 -14.41
N HIS A 352 -21.59 -4.74 -14.29
CA HIS A 352 -22.09 -5.16 -12.97
C HIS A 352 -21.20 -6.19 -12.31
N PHE A 353 -20.66 -7.13 -13.08
CA PHE A 353 -19.72 -8.12 -12.57
C PHE A 353 -18.47 -7.45 -11.96
N ILE A 354 -17.82 -6.58 -12.72
CA ILE A 354 -16.63 -5.86 -12.24
C ILE A 354 -16.96 -4.99 -11.03
N SER A 355 -18.02 -4.19 -11.11
CA SER A 355 -18.41 -3.29 -10.03
C SER A 355 -18.78 -4.05 -8.74
N GLN A 356 -19.53 -5.14 -8.84
CA GLN A 356 -19.90 -5.94 -7.68
C GLN A 356 -18.71 -6.68 -7.09
N THR A 357 -17.81 -7.21 -7.92
CA THR A 357 -16.60 -7.90 -7.46
C THR A 357 -15.67 -6.93 -6.72
N LEU A 358 -15.41 -5.75 -7.28
CA LEU A 358 -14.60 -4.73 -6.60
C LEU A 358 -15.22 -4.25 -5.28
N LEU A 359 -16.54 -4.11 -5.23
CA LEU A 359 -17.22 -3.65 -4.01
C LEU A 359 -17.34 -4.73 -2.93
N ARG A 360 -17.47 -6.00 -3.31
CA ARG A 360 -17.66 -7.11 -2.37
C ARG A 360 -16.35 -7.69 -1.86
N VAL A 361 -15.33 -7.81 -2.70
CA VAL A 361 -14.07 -8.43 -2.35
C VAL A 361 -13.15 -7.39 -1.71
N GLN A 362 -12.86 -7.57 -0.42
CA GLN A 362 -12.07 -6.63 0.38
C GLN A 362 -10.66 -6.42 -0.17
N ARG A 363 -10.02 -7.47 -0.64
CA ARG A 363 -8.68 -7.44 -1.25
C ARG A 363 -8.54 -6.39 -2.36
N TYR A 364 -9.49 -6.34 -3.29
CA TYR A 364 -9.44 -5.38 -4.39
C TYR A 364 -9.63 -3.95 -3.92
N ARG A 365 -10.48 -3.76 -2.91
CA ARG A 365 -10.68 -2.44 -2.29
C ARG A 365 -9.40 -1.93 -1.62
N ILE A 366 -8.64 -2.81 -0.96
CA ILE A 366 -7.37 -2.45 -0.34
C ILE A 366 -6.36 -1.99 -1.40
N TYR A 367 -6.26 -2.68 -2.54
CA TYR A 367 -5.39 -2.23 -3.62
C TYR A 367 -5.77 -0.84 -4.14
N LEU A 368 -7.07 -0.60 -4.37
CA LEU A 368 -7.55 0.70 -4.84
C LEU A 368 -7.22 1.83 -3.84
N VAL A 369 -7.43 1.55 -2.56
CA VAL A 369 -7.15 2.50 -1.47
C VAL A 369 -5.65 2.78 -1.37
N LEU A 370 -4.81 1.75 -1.49
CA LEU A 370 -3.36 1.89 -1.46
C LEU A 370 -2.86 2.75 -2.62
N TYR A 371 -3.20 2.36 -3.85
CA TYR A 371 -2.76 3.10 -5.04
C TYR A 371 -3.34 4.52 -5.05
N GLY A 372 -4.60 4.68 -4.65
CA GLY A 372 -5.23 6.00 -4.51
C GLY A 372 -4.56 6.85 -3.42
N GLY A 373 -4.23 6.27 -2.28
CA GLY A 373 -3.53 6.95 -1.18
C GLY A 373 -2.13 7.40 -1.56
N VAL A 374 -1.34 6.52 -2.19
CA VAL A 374 -0.01 6.87 -2.71
C VAL A 374 -0.12 7.94 -3.79
N GLY A 375 -1.04 7.78 -4.74
CA GLY A 375 -1.27 8.76 -5.80
C GLY A 375 -1.62 10.14 -5.25
N LEU A 376 -2.55 10.20 -4.29
CA LEU A 376 -2.94 11.45 -3.64
C LEU A 376 -1.77 12.08 -2.88
N SER A 377 -0.94 11.27 -2.22
CA SER A 377 0.25 11.76 -1.51
C SER A 377 1.25 12.41 -2.47
N VAL A 378 1.49 11.77 -3.62
CA VAL A 378 2.39 12.31 -4.66
C VAL A 378 1.81 13.60 -5.26
N VAL A 379 0.49 13.67 -5.48
CA VAL A 379 -0.20 14.90 -5.92
C VAL A 379 0.03 16.04 -4.93
N VAL A 380 -0.24 15.78 -3.65
CA VAL A 380 -0.06 16.81 -2.61
C VAL A 380 1.41 17.25 -2.53
N ALA A 381 2.35 16.30 -2.58
CA ALA A 381 3.78 16.61 -2.54
C ALA A 381 4.25 17.38 -3.78
N SER A 382 3.66 17.19 -4.94
CA SER A 382 3.99 17.94 -6.16
C SER A 382 3.37 19.33 -6.22
N VAL A 383 2.13 19.46 -5.73
CA VAL A 383 1.35 20.70 -5.76
C VAL A 383 1.80 21.69 -4.69
N LEU A 384 2.10 21.20 -3.48
CA LEU A 384 2.49 22.05 -2.36
C LEU A 384 3.99 22.35 -2.39
N ARG A 385 4.33 23.64 -2.40
CA ARG A 385 5.68 24.15 -2.13
C ARG A 385 5.69 24.84 -0.78
N LEU A 386 6.64 24.47 0.06
CA LEU A 386 6.88 25.15 1.33
C LEU A 386 8.10 26.05 1.15
N SER A 387 7.94 27.33 1.31
CA SER A 387 9.03 28.32 1.35
C SER A 387 9.19 28.83 2.79
N VAL A 388 10.43 29.01 3.22
CA VAL A 388 10.73 29.63 4.52
C VAL A 388 11.25 31.04 4.27
N GLU A 389 10.40 32.04 4.46
CA GLU A 389 10.77 33.45 4.35
C GLU A 389 10.73 34.08 5.75
N GLN A 390 11.84 34.69 6.15
CA GLN A 390 11.97 35.39 7.44
C GLN A 390 11.55 34.56 8.66
N GLY A 391 11.80 33.22 8.65
CA GLY A 391 11.42 32.31 9.72
C GLY A 391 9.93 31.92 9.74
N GLN A 392 9.14 32.39 8.79
CA GLN A 392 7.75 31.96 8.58
C GLN A 392 7.65 30.99 7.43
N VAL A 393 6.91 29.91 7.64
CA VAL A 393 6.64 28.90 6.59
C VAL A 393 5.43 29.37 5.80
N ARG A 394 5.64 29.62 4.51
CA ARG A 394 4.58 29.90 3.55
C ARG A 394 4.28 28.66 2.72
N VAL A 395 3.01 28.41 2.52
CA VAL A 395 2.52 27.33 1.66
C VAL A 395 2.08 27.97 0.34
N GLU A 396 2.76 27.59 -0.73
CA GLU A 396 2.45 28.04 -2.08
C GLU A 396 1.99 26.88 -2.95
N ILE A 397 1.12 27.17 -3.94
CA ILE A 397 0.66 26.17 -4.90
C ILE A 397 1.49 26.31 -6.17
N SER A 398 2.20 25.25 -6.52
CA SER A 398 3.02 25.17 -7.72
C SER A 398 2.17 24.97 -8.96
N ALA A 399 2.30 25.86 -9.96
CA ALA A 399 1.66 25.69 -11.26
C ALA A 399 2.11 24.40 -11.96
N ASP A 400 3.42 24.10 -11.94
CA ASP A 400 3.97 22.87 -12.52
C ASP A 400 3.50 21.63 -11.76
N GLY A 401 3.35 21.75 -10.43
CA GLY A 401 2.77 20.70 -9.61
C GLY A 401 1.31 20.40 -9.97
N VAL A 402 0.50 21.42 -10.23
CA VAL A 402 -0.89 21.25 -10.68
C VAL A 402 -0.94 20.56 -12.05
N ARG A 403 -0.04 20.92 -12.98
CA ARG A 403 0.09 20.25 -14.29
C ARG A 403 0.47 18.77 -14.13
N ALA A 404 1.47 18.50 -13.32
CA ALA A 404 1.93 17.13 -13.03
C ALA A 404 0.86 16.29 -12.32
N ALA A 405 0.04 16.90 -11.46
CA ALA A 405 -1.01 16.23 -10.70
C ALA A 405 -2.00 15.50 -11.60
N ILE A 406 -2.31 16.00 -12.79
CA ILE A 406 -3.20 15.35 -13.76
C ILE A 406 -2.63 14.01 -14.19
N ALA A 407 -1.35 14.00 -14.57
CA ALA A 407 -0.66 12.77 -14.98
C ALA A 407 -0.51 11.77 -13.82
N ILE A 408 -0.22 12.27 -12.63
CA ILE A 408 -0.11 11.48 -11.40
C ILE A 408 -1.44 10.77 -11.09
N VAL A 409 -2.56 11.51 -11.11
CA VAL A 409 -3.90 10.95 -10.86
C VAL A 409 -4.25 9.90 -11.91
N ALA A 410 -4.03 10.18 -13.19
CA ALA A 410 -4.30 9.23 -14.27
C ALA A 410 -3.51 7.93 -14.07
N PHE A 411 -2.20 8.05 -13.85
CA PHE A 411 -1.31 6.91 -13.69
C PHE A 411 -1.70 6.04 -12.49
N TRP A 412 -1.83 6.62 -11.29
CA TRP A 412 -2.11 5.86 -10.08
C TRP A 412 -3.51 5.27 -10.06
N THR A 413 -4.50 5.93 -10.64
CA THR A 413 -5.86 5.39 -10.77
C THR A 413 -5.87 4.16 -11.68
N ILE A 414 -5.26 4.26 -12.86
CA ILE A 414 -5.26 3.15 -13.82
C ILE A 414 -4.36 2.01 -13.35
N ALA A 415 -3.21 2.30 -12.74
CA ALA A 415 -2.34 1.30 -12.14
C ALA A 415 -3.05 0.53 -11.01
N GLY A 416 -3.79 1.23 -10.14
CA GLY A 416 -4.58 0.62 -9.08
C GLY A 416 -5.70 -0.29 -9.60
N LEU A 417 -6.42 0.16 -10.63
CA LEU A 417 -7.45 -0.65 -11.28
C LEU A 417 -6.85 -1.88 -11.95
N ARG A 418 -5.71 -1.73 -12.64
CA ARG A 418 -5.00 -2.87 -13.25
C ARG A 418 -4.57 -3.89 -12.19
N MET A 419 -3.97 -3.45 -11.08
CA MET A 419 -3.57 -4.36 -10.00
C MET A 419 -4.76 -5.15 -9.45
N ALA A 420 -5.91 -4.50 -9.29
CA ALA A 420 -7.14 -5.19 -8.88
C ALA A 420 -7.58 -6.23 -9.93
N PHE A 421 -7.44 -5.95 -11.22
CA PHE A 421 -7.89 -6.83 -12.30
C PHE A 421 -6.97 -8.02 -12.55
N VAL A 422 -5.66 -7.82 -12.45
CA VAL A 422 -4.65 -8.87 -12.67
C VAL A 422 -4.48 -9.77 -11.44
N SER A 423 -4.90 -9.30 -10.27
CA SER A 423 -4.85 -10.09 -9.04
C SER A 423 -5.74 -11.34 -9.18
N PRO A 424 -5.21 -12.56 -8.94
CA PRO A 424 -5.96 -13.80 -9.17
C PRO A 424 -7.26 -13.79 -8.38
N GLY A 425 -8.35 -13.96 -9.10
CA GLY A 425 -9.69 -14.12 -8.55
C GLY A 425 -9.93 -15.56 -8.08
N ASN A 426 -11.09 -15.79 -7.53
CA ASN A 426 -11.52 -17.14 -7.20
C ASN A 426 -11.80 -17.90 -8.51
N ARG A 427 -11.06 -19.02 -8.78
CA ARG A 427 -11.24 -19.88 -9.96
C ARG A 427 -12.69 -20.35 -10.15
N GLN A 428 -13.45 -20.41 -9.05
CA GLN A 428 -14.86 -20.84 -9.06
C GLN A 428 -15.80 -19.98 -9.92
N GLY A 429 -15.43 -18.74 -10.30
CA GLY A 429 -16.23 -17.88 -11.15
C GLY A 429 -15.87 -17.94 -12.66
N SER A 430 -14.69 -18.43 -13.02
CA SER A 430 -14.20 -18.43 -14.41
C SER A 430 -15.02 -19.35 -15.32
N TRP A 431 -15.49 -20.48 -14.79
CA TRP A 431 -16.26 -21.46 -15.55
C TRP A 431 -17.56 -20.89 -16.13
N ALA A 432 -18.21 -19.97 -15.44
CA ALA A 432 -19.45 -19.35 -15.89
C ALA A 432 -19.25 -18.60 -17.23
N PHE A 433 -18.12 -17.90 -17.38
CA PHE A 433 -17.78 -17.24 -18.63
C PHE A 433 -17.42 -18.25 -19.74
N GLY A 434 -16.73 -19.35 -19.37
CA GLY A 434 -16.43 -20.45 -20.30
C GLY A 434 -17.67 -21.14 -20.87
N ILE A 435 -18.72 -21.35 -20.05
CA ILE A 435 -19.99 -21.93 -20.52
C ILE A 435 -20.71 -20.99 -21.49
N VAL A 436 -20.76 -19.69 -21.17
CA VAL A 436 -21.51 -18.71 -22.00
C VAL A 436 -20.83 -18.45 -23.35
N HIS A 437 -19.50 -18.49 -23.40
CA HIS A 437 -18.72 -18.05 -24.56
C HIS A 437 -18.05 -19.17 -25.35
N GLY A 438 -18.14 -20.42 -24.88
CA GLY A 438 -17.45 -21.57 -25.48
C GLY A 438 -15.95 -21.59 -25.20
N ARG A 439 -15.31 -22.76 -25.44
CA ARG A 439 -13.84 -22.93 -25.36
C ARG A 439 -13.37 -23.57 -26.68
N PRO A 440 -12.35 -23.01 -27.34
CA PRO A 440 -11.73 -21.70 -27.14
C PRO A 440 -12.68 -20.54 -27.47
N PRO A 441 -12.54 -19.37 -26.83
CA PRO A 441 -13.39 -18.22 -27.13
C PRO A 441 -13.08 -17.71 -28.53
N GLN A 442 -14.14 -17.40 -29.29
CA GLN A 442 -13.99 -16.75 -30.61
C GLN A 442 -13.37 -15.36 -30.40
N LEU A 443 -12.47 -14.95 -31.29
CA LEU A 443 -11.75 -13.67 -31.22
C LEU A 443 -12.69 -12.48 -31.01
N ASP A 444 -13.77 -12.40 -31.77
CA ASP A 444 -14.72 -11.28 -31.69
C ASP A 444 -15.43 -11.23 -30.33
N THR A 445 -15.77 -12.38 -29.76
CA THR A 445 -16.39 -12.48 -28.44
C THR A 445 -15.41 -12.10 -27.34
N ALA A 446 -14.16 -12.58 -27.41
CA ALA A 446 -13.12 -12.22 -26.46
C ALA A 446 -12.83 -10.71 -26.49
N MET A 447 -12.68 -10.14 -27.70
CA MET A 447 -12.49 -8.71 -27.91
C MET A 447 -13.65 -7.88 -27.35
N HIS A 448 -14.88 -8.31 -27.58
CA HIS A 448 -16.07 -7.59 -27.11
C HIS A 448 -16.14 -7.52 -25.57
N LEU A 449 -15.77 -8.61 -24.88
CA LEU A 449 -15.69 -8.66 -23.42
C LEU A 449 -14.57 -7.78 -22.87
N LEU A 450 -13.39 -7.83 -23.49
CA LEU A 450 -12.24 -7.02 -23.09
C LEU A 450 -12.48 -5.53 -23.33
N GLN A 451 -13.13 -5.17 -24.43
CA GLN A 451 -13.54 -3.80 -24.70
C GLN A 451 -14.57 -3.31 -23.67
N ALA A 452 -15.52 -4.17 -23.25
CA ALA A 452 -16.46 -3.83 -22.19
C ALA A 452 -15.73 -3.55 -20.86
N ALA A 453 -14.70 -4.33 -20.52
CA ALA A 453 -13.86 -4.08 -19.34
C ALA A 453 -13.03 -2.80 -19.47
N LYS A 454 -12.43 -2.53 -20.64
CA LYS A 454 -11.73 -1.26 -20.94
C LYS A 454 -12.65 -0.04 -20.78
N HIS A 455 -13.87 -0.10 -21.29
CA HIS A 455 -14.85 0.98 -21.14
C HIS A 455 -15.21 1.24 -19.67
N TRP A 456 -15.29 0.17 -18.87
CA TRP A 456 -15.49 0.31 -17.43
C TRP A 456 -14.34 1.07 -16.76
N VAL A 457 -13.08 0.72 -17.10
CA VAL A 457 -11.88 1.41 -16.57
C VAL A 457 -11.84 2.87 -17.00
N LEU A 458 -12.12 3.14 -18.28
CA LEU A 458 -12.18 4.51 -18.81
C LEU A 458 -13.26 5.35 -18.11
N LEU A 459 -14.43 4.76 -17.84
CA LEU A 459 -15.48 5.45 -17.10
C LEU A 459 -15.04 5.79 -15.68
N CYS A 460 -14.48 4.81 -14.96
CA CYS A 460 -14.03 5.03 -13.58
C CYS A 460 -12.86 6.01 -13.51
N SER A 461 -11.84 5.86 -14.35
CA SER A 461 -10.70 6.78 -14.40
C SER A 461 -11.12 8.18 -14.85
N GLY A 462 -12.03 8.30 -15.81
CA GLY A 462 -12.60 9.56 -16.25
C GLY A 462 -13.37 10.28 -15.14
N LEU A 463 -14.17 9.58 -14.34
CA LEU A 463 -14.88 10.15 -13.20
C LEU A 463 -13.91 10.64 -12.10
N VAL A 464 -12.90 9.83 -11.77
CA VAL A 464 -11.85 10.23 -10.80
C VAL A 464 -11.09 11.44 -11.32
N MET A 465 -10.75 11.44 -12.62
CA MET A 465 -10.06 12.57 -13.25
C MET A 465 -10.90 13.85 -13.26
N LEU A 466 -12.19 13.73 -13.56
CA LEU A 466 -13.10 14.89 -13.51
C LEU A 466 -13.20 15.47 -12.10
N ALA A 467 -13.30 14.61 -11.08
CA ALA A 467 -13.31 15.03 -9.69
C ALA A 467 -11.96 15.68 -9.28
N ALA A 468 -10.84 15.12 -9.72
CA ALA A 468 -9.52 15.69 -9.46
C ALA A 468 -9.33 17.04 -10.17
N MET A 469 -9.73 17.15 -11.42
CA MET A 469 -9.66 18.39 -12.18
C MET A 469 -10.52 19.49 -11.56
N THR A 470 -11.73 19.17 -11.10
CA THR A 470 -12.59 20.16 -10.41
C THR A 470 -11.96 20.62 -9.10
N ALA A 471 -11.38 19.71 -8.32
CA ALA A 471 -10.66 20.04 -7.10
C ALA A 471 -9.41 20.91 -7.39
N LEU A 472 -8.59 20.53 -8.37
CA LEU A 472 -7.39 21.27 -8.76
C LEU A 472 -7.74 22.66 -9.33
N TRP A 473 -8.86 22.79 -10.05
CA TRP A 473 -9.33 24.08 -10.60
C TRP A 473 -9.63 25.11 -9.51
N VAL A 474 -10.20 24.66 -8.39
CA VAL A 474 -10.48 25.55 -7.25
C VAL A 474 -9.19 26.16 -6.69
N PHE A 475 -8.12 25.36 -6.63
CA PHE A 475 -6.82 25.77 -6.09
C PHE A 475 -5.83 26.26 -7.15
N ALA A 476 -6.19 26.21 -8.44
CA ALA A 476 -5.29 26.53 -9.54
C ALA A 476 -4.80 28.00 -9.47
N PRO A 477 -3.51 28.24 -9.74
CA PRO A 477 -2.99 29.59 -9.92
C PRO A 477 -3.72 30.33 -11.05
N PRO A 478 -3.75 31.67 -11.03
CA PRO A 478 -4.46 32.48 -12.04
C PRO A 478 -4.07 32.15 -13.48
N GLU A 479 -2.82 31.79 -13.69
CA GLU A 479 -2.26 31.41 -15.01
C GLU A 479 -2.95 30.21 -15.65
N LEU A 480 -3.47 29.27 -14.84
CA LEU A 480 -4.13 28.03 -15.28
C LEU A 480 -5.66 28.15 -15.36
N ARG A 481 -6.26 29.27 -14.95
CA ARG A 481 -7.72 29.46 -14.94
C ARG A 481 -8.32 29.85 -16.30
N GLY A 482 -7.50 30.01 -17.34
CA GLY A 482 -7.97 30.33 -18.68
C GLY A 482 -8.68 29.16 -19.37
N TRP A 483 -9.71 29.44 -20.21
CA TRP A 483 -10.44 28.41 -20.94
C TRP A 483 -9.54 27.54 -21.85
N ARG A 484 -8.48 28.14 -22.43
CA ARG A 484 -7.47 27.44 -23.25
C ARG A 484 -6.68 26.44 -22.41
N ALA A 485 -6.23 26.86 -21.23
CA ALA A 485 -5.54 25.98 -20.30
C ALA A 485 -6.47 24.80 -19.88
N ALA A 486 -7.72 25.09 -19.56
CA ALA A 486 -8.71 24.08 -19.22
C ALA A 486 -8.95 23.08 -20.36
N ALA A 487 -9.07 23.55 -21.60
CA ALA A 487 -9.23 22.67 -22.77
C ALA A 487 -8.01 21.79 -23.00
N CYS A 488 -6.79 22.35 -22.87
CA CYS A 488 -5.55 21.58 -22.96
C CYS A 488 -5.42 20.55 -21.86
N MET A 489 -5.71 20.91 -20.61
CA MET A 489 -5.71 19.97 -19.47
C MET A 489 -6.73 18.86 -19.68
N LEU A 490 -7.91 19.15 -20.22
CA LEU A 490 -8.93 18.14 -20.52
C LEU A 490 -8.46 17.18 -21.63
N LEU A 491 -7.83 17.69 -22.67
CA LEU A 491 -7.24 16.86 -23.76
C LEU A 491 -6.15 15.95 -23.20
N ILE A 492 -5.24 16.49 -22.39
CA ILE A 492 -4.15 15.73 -21.77
C ILE A 492 -4.72 14.66 -20.83
N ALA A 493 -5.66 15.05 -19.96
CA ALA A 493 -6.30 14.14 -19.01
C ALA A 493 -7.02 12.98 -19.73
N GLY A 494 -7.85 13.30 -20.73
CA GLY A 494 -8.55 12.30 -21.52
C GLY A 494 -7.61 11.41 -22.33
N GLY A 495 -6.60 12.00 -22.97
CA GLY A 495 -5.57 11.27 -23.70
C GLY A 495 -4.76 10.33 -22.81
N LEU A 496 -4.35 10.78 -21.61
CA LEU A 496 -3.66 9.93 -20.64
C LEU A 496 -4.54 8.78 -20.14
N CYS A 497 -5.80 9.05 -19.79
CA CYS A 497 -6.72 7.99 -19.38
C CYS A 497 -6.88 6.94 -20.49
N LEU A 498 -7.01 7.36 -21.74
CA LEU A 498 -7.16 6.48 -22.87
C LEU A 498 -5.90 5.65 -23.12
N LEU A 499 -4.76 6.32 -23.32
CA LEU A 499 -3.49 5.66 -23.68
C LEU A 499 -2.94 4.78 -22.56
N LEU A 500 -3.03 5.22 -21.30
CA LEU A 500 -2.61 4.39 -20.17
C LEU A 500 -3.51 3.16 -20.00
N THR A 501 -4.82 3.29 -20.24
CA THR A 501 -5.72 2.14 -20.23
C THR A 501 -5.32 1.15 -21.32
N ASP A 502 -5.11 1.59 -22.53
CA ASP A 502 -4.68 0.71 -23.62
C ASP A 502 -3.34 0.05 -23.32
N PHE A 503 -2.36 0.81 -22.86
CA PHE A 503 -1.03 0.30 -22.57
C PHE A 503 -1.04 -0.71 -21.41
N PHE A 504 -1.75 -0.42 -20.33
CA PHE A 504 -1.81 -1.33 -19.19
C PHE A 504 -2.63 -2.58 -19.45
N PHE A 505 -3.57 -2.53 -20.41
CA PHE A 505 -4.41 -3.67 -20.77
C PHE A 505 -3.89 -4.46 -21.98
N ILE A 506 -2.79 -4.06 -22.60
CA ILE A 506 -2.24 -4.70 -23.80
C ILE A 506 -1.98 -6.21 -23.63
N ASN A 507 -1.55 -6.63 -22.44
CA ASN A 507 -1.26 -8.02 -22.10
C ASN A 507 -2.41 -8.73 -21.36
N VAL A 508 -3.57 -8.08 -21.21
CA VAL A 508 -4.73 -8.68 -20.53
C VAL A 508 -5.51 -9.49 -21.56
N LYS A 509 -5.49 -10.83 -21.42
CA LYS A 509 -6.08 -11.78 -22.36
C LYS A 509 -7.44 -12.30 -21.91
N THR A 510 -7.78 -12.15 -20.65
CA THR A 510 -9.01 -12.66 -20.03
C THR A 510 -9.80 -11.53 -19.39
N VAL A 511 -11.08 -11.79 -19.14
CA VAL A 511 -11.93 -10.82 -18.40
C VAL A 511 -11.35 -10.63 -16.99
N ALA A 512 -11.49 -9.41 -16.45
CA ALA A 512 -11.06 -9.11 -15.10
C ALA A 512 -11.55 -10.16 -14.08
N PHE A 513 -10.68 -10.59 -13.18
CA PHE A 513 -10.92 -11.57 -12.10
C PHE A 513 -11.17 -13.02 -12.56
N THR A 514 -11.16 -13.33 -13.85
CA THR A 514 -11.43 -14.68 -14.39
C THR A 514 -10.18 -15.36 -14.92
N GLY A 515 -9.03 -14.67 -14.98
CA GLY A 515 -7.77 -15.23 -15.45
C GLY A 515 -7.22 -16.28 -14.49
N GLU A 516 -6.55 -17.27 -15.05
CA GLU A 516 -5.73 -18.17 -14.26
C GLU A 516 -4.66 -17.37 -13.50
N PRO A 517 -4.34 -17.74 -12.26
CA PRO A 517 -3.16 -17.19 -11.60
C PRO A 517 -1.98 -17.48 -12.51
N ALA A 518 -1.30 -16.43 -12.98
CA ALA A 518 -0.16 -16.59 -13.87
C ALA A 518 0.80 -17.61 -13.25
N ARG A 519 1.12 -18.68 -13.97
CA ARG A 519 2.14 -19.69 -13.56
C ARG A 519 3.48 -19.02 -13.22
N GLU A 520 3.73 -17.86 -13.81
CA GLU A 520 4.84 -16.98 -13.46
C GLU A 520 4.29 -15.86 -12.57
N GLN A 521 4.66 -15.90 -11.31
CA GLN A 521 4.43 -14.76 -10.39
C GLN A 521 5.05 -13.52 -11.03
N PRO A 522 4.29 -12.42 -11.19
CA PRO A 522 4.90 -11.19 -11.65
C PRO A 522 6.04 -10.86 -10.69
N ASN A 523 7.26 -10.86 -11.20
CA ASN A 523 8.43 -10.49 -10.42
C ASN A 523 8.17 -9.07 -9.88
N LEU A 524 7.87 -8.99 -8.57
CA LEU A 524 7.45 -7.72 -7.96
C LEU A 524 8.55 -6.68 -8.14
N ALA A 525 9.83 -7.08 -8.04
CA ALA A 525 10.97 -6.20 -8.28
C ALA A 525 10.93 -5.63 -9.71
N LEU A 526 10.65 -6.47 -10.70
CA LEU A 526 10.52 -6.03 -12.10
C LEU A 526 9.30 -5.12 -12.30
N THR A 527 8.21 -5.40 -11.61
CA THR A 527 7.00 -4.55 -11.67
C THR A 527 7.24 -3.19 -11.04
N VAL A 528 7.89 -3.15 -9.88
CA VAL A 528 8.29 -1.90 -9.22
C VAL A 528 9.28 -1.13 -10.09
N LEU A 529 10.28 -1.81 -10.67
CA LEU A 529 11.25 -1.18 -11.57
C LEU A 529 10.57 -0.59 -12.82
N LYS A 530 9.63 -1.31 -13.42
CA LYS A 530 8.83 -0.82 -14.56
C LYS A 530 8.04 0.44 -14.18
N TYR A 531 7.36 0.44 -13.03
CA TYR A 531 6.63 1.63 -12.57
C TYR A 531 7.58 2.79 -12.27
N PHE A 532 8.69 2.52 -11.60
CA PHE A 532 9.68 3.55 -11.28
C PHE A 532 10.31 4.19 -12.52
N THR A 533 10.53 3.41 -13.58
CA THR A 533 11.06 3.92 -14.86
C THR A 533 9.99 4.63 -15.67
N PHE A 534 8.77 4.10 -15.70
CA PHE A 534 7.71 4.59 -16.58
C PHE A 534 6.98 5.82 -16.01
N PHE A 535 6.85 5.90 -14.70
CA PHE A 535 6.14 6.98 -14.02
C PHE A 535 6.73 8.39 -14.29
N PRO A 536 8.05 8.63 -14.22
CA PRO A 536 8.62 9.92 -14.57
C PRO A 536 8.35 10.33 -16.02
N ILE A 537 8.38 9.38 -16.95
CA ILE A 537 8.11 9.62 -18.38
C ILE A 537 6.65 10.06 -18.57
N VAL A 538 5.71 9.37 -17.91
CA VAL A 538 4.27 9.71 -17.96
C VAL A 538 3.99 11.09 -17.41
N ILE A 539 4.75 11.57 -16.42
CA ILE A 539 4.60 12.94 -15.89
C ILE A 539 5.27 13.96 -16.80
N TRP A 540 6.47 13.67 -17.26
CA TRP A 540 7.29 14.62 -18.02
C TRP A 540 6.67 14.99 -19.37
N ILE A 541 6.16 14.00 -20.13
CA ILE A 541 5.60 14.21 -21.45
C ILE A 541 4.44 15.23 -21.43
N PRO A 542 3.39 15.07 -20.59
CA PRO A 542 2.29 16.03 -20.53
C PRO A 542 2.72 17.43 -20.09
N VAL A 543 3.57 17.53 -19.07
CA VAL A 543 4.06 18.82 -18.57
C VAL A 543 4.88 19.55 -19.63
N ALA A 544 5.75 18.84 -20.35
CA ALA A 544 6.56 19.42 -21.40
C ALA A 544 5.74 19.81 -22.65
N SER A 545 4.69 19.03 -22.97
CA SER A 545 3.88 19.27 -24.15
C SER A 545 2.80 20.34 -23.97
N GLU A 546 2.41 20.67 -22.73
CA GLU A 546 1.29 21.57 -22.45
C GLU A 546 1.48 22.95 -23.10
N HIS A 547 2.65 23.59 -22.90
CA HIS A 547 2.93 24.89 -23.50
C HIS A 547 2.86 24.87 -25.02
N TRP A 548 3.35 23.79 -25.63
CA TRP A 548 3.28 23.59 -27.07
C TRP A 548 1.82 23.43 -27.54
N VAL A 549 1.01 22.66 -26.83
CA VAL A 549 -0.43 22.47 -27.16
C VAL A 549 -1.21 23.79 -26.99
N GLN A 550 -0.88 24.61 -25.97
CA GLN A 550 -1.53 25.90 -25.74
C GLN A 550 -1.16 26.96 -26.78
N ALA A 551 -0.06 26.81 -27.52
CA ALA A 551 0.43 27.78 -28.46
C ALA A 551 -0.57 28.09 -29.61
N GLY A 552 -1.48 27.15 -29.94
CA GLY A 552 -2.52 27.42 -30.95
C GLY A 552 -3.37 26.20 -31.28
N ILE A 553 -4.48 26.48 -31.99
CA ILE A 553 -5.44 25.43 -32.39
C ILE A 553 -4.82 24.34 -33.27
N ARG A 554 -3.82 24.66 -34.08
CA ARG A 554 -3.11 23.70 -34.92
C ARG A 554 -2.38 22.68 -34.06
N HIS A 555 -1.66 23.12 -33.05
CA HIS A 555 -0.93 22.25 -32.11
C HIS A 555 -1.88 21.36 -31.31
N PHE A 556 -3.01 21.94 -30.89
CA PHE A 556 -4.08 21.18 -30.23
C PHE A 556 -4.63 20.06 -31.10
N LEU A 557 -4.92 20.33 -32.39
CA LEU A 557 -5.41 19.35 -33.34
C LEU A 557 -4.35 18.29 -33.66
N ILE A 558 -3.08 18.65 -33.76
CA ILE A 558 -1.98 17.70 -33.94
C ILE A 558 -1.88 16.78 -32.73
N ALA A 559 -1.95 17.32 -31.51
CA ALA A 559 -1.94 16.51 -30.28
C ALA A 559 -3.12 15.55 -30.23
N LEU A 560 -4.33 16.01 -30.55
CA LEU A 560 -5.53 15.17 -30.65
C LEU A 560 -5.35 14.04 -31.67
N GLY A 561 -4.82 14.38 -32.86
CA GLY A 561 -4.51 13.40 -33.90
C GLY A 561 -3.46 12.38 -33.49
N ALA A 562 -2.40 12.82 -32.78
CA ALA A 562 -1.37 11.94 -32.25
C ALA A 562 -1.92 10.98 -31.18
N ILE A 563 -2.78 11.45 -30.27
CA ILE A 563 -3.47 10.61 -29.27
C ILE A 563 -4.35 9.58 -29.97
N ALA A 564 -5.15 10.00 -30.96
CA ALA A 564 -6.01 9.10 -31.72
C ALA A 564 -5.20 8.04 -32.50
N ALA A 565 -4.10 8.42 -33.14
CA ALA A 565 -3.21 7.50 -33.85
C ALA A 565 -2.55 6.49 -32.90
N ALA A 566 -2.07 6.95 -31.74
CA ALA A 566 -1.49 6.09 -30.72
C ALA A 566 -2.53 5.10 -30.15
N HIS A 567 -3.75 5.55 -29.88
CA HIS A 567 -4.86 4.68 -29.46
C HIS A 567 -5.15 3.59 -30.48
N LEU A 568 -5.30 3.94 -31.77
CA LEU A 568 -5.54 2.98 -32.84
C LEU A 568 -4.39 1.98 -32.97
N ALA A 569 -3.14 2.43 -32.86
CA ALA A 569 -1.98 1.55 -32.92
C ALA A 569 -1.96 0.54 -31.75
N LEU A 570 -2.24 1.01 -30.53
CA LEU A 570 -2.32 0.15 -29.34
C LEU A 570 -3.50 -0.84 -29.42
N GLU A 571 -4.64 -0.41 -29.94
CA GLU A 571 -5.81 -1.27 -30.15
C GLU A 571 -5.52 -2.36 -31.19
N MET A 572 -4.86 -2.01 -32.31
CA MET A 572 -4.43 -2.99 -33.32
C MET A 572 -3.41 -3.99 -32.75
N LEU A 573 -2.47 -3.50 -31.93
CA LEU A 573 -1.49 -4.37 -31.29
C LEU A 573 -2.16 -5.33 -30.30
N HIS A 574 -3.08 -4.83 -29.47
CA HIS A 574 -3.85 -5.65 -28.53
C HIS A 574 -4.67 -6.73 -29.26
N ARG A 575 -5.32 -6.36 -30.37
CA ARG A 575 -6.08 -7.30 -31.19
C ARG A 575 -5.20 -8.42 -31.75
N ARG A 576 -3.98 -8.11 -32.24
CA ARG A 576 -3.01 -9.11 -32.67
C ARG A 576 -2.61 -10.08 -31.57
N ILE A 577 -2.29 -9.56 -30.37
CA ILE A 577 -1.91 -10.38 -29.23
C ILE A 577 -3.02 -11.35 -28.83
N ILE A 578 -4.27 -10.90 -28.84
CA ILE A 578 -5.43 -11.77 -28.54
C ILE A 578 -5.64 -12.80 -29.65
N GLN A 579 -5.51 -12.42 -30.92
CA GLN A 579 -5.62 -13.34 -32.05
C GLN A 579 -4.57 -14.46 -31.98
N GLU A 580 -3.33 -14.12 -31.65
CA GLU A 580 -2.28 -15.11 -31.42
C GLU A 580 -2.64 -16.07 -30.29
N HIS A 581 -3.21 -15.55 -29.20
CA HIS A 581 -3.63 -16.36 -28.05
C HIS A 581 -4.80 -17.29 -28.40
N CYS A 582 -5.77 -16.83 -29.16
CA CYS A 582 -6.90 -17.66 -29.62
C CYS A 582 -6.50 -18.72 -30.65
N ASN A 583 -5.44 -18.48 -31.42
CA ASN A 583 -4.97 -19.39 -32.47
C ASN A 583 -3.92 -20.41 -32.00
N MET A 584 -3.44 -20.35 -30.73
CA MET A 584 -2.51 -21.36 -30.22
C MET A 584 -3.23 -22.70 -30.04
N PRO A 585 -2.88 -23.77 -30.84
CA PRO A 585 -3.43 -25.09 -30.65
C PRO A 585 -2.82 -25.70 -29.38
N GLY A 586 -3.67 -26.11 -28.47
CA GLY A 586 -3.25 -27.01 -27.38
C GLY A 586 -2.68 -26.37 -26.14
N LEU A 587 -3.38 -25.41 -25.54
CA LEU A 587 -3.59 -25.51 -24.13
C LEU A 587 -4.64 -26.63 -23.97
N GLU A 588 -4.15 -27.87 -24.04
CA GLU A 588 -4.92 -29.04 -23.64
C GLU A 588 -5.50 -28.70 -22.29
N ASP A 589 -6.83 -28.74 -22.22
CA ASP A 589 -7.57 -28.66 -21.00
C ASP A 589 -6.91 -29.62 -20.02
N ASP A 590 -6.23 -29.11 -19.01
CA ASP A 590 -6.08 -29.87 -17.78
C ASP A 590 -7.53 -30.15 -17.36
N GLU A 591 -8.02 -31.36 -17.70
CA GLU A 591 -9.36 -31.86 -17.32
C GLU A 591 -9.63 -31.74 -15.83
N ASP A 592 -8.60 -31.45 -15.04
CA ASP A 592 -8.65 -31.20 -13.59
C ASP A 592 -9.30 -29.87 -13.18
N ASP A 593 -9.50 -28.91 -14.09
CA ASP A 593 -10.06 -27.58 -13.77
C ASP A 593 -11.61 -27.53 -13.75
N PHE A 594 -12.27 -28.55 -14.24
CA PHE A 594 -13.71 -28.70 -13.99
C PHE A 594 -13.91 -29.27 -12.57
N PRO A 595 -14.79 -28.71 -11.77
CA PRO A 595 -15.21 -29.37 -10.54
C PRO A 595 -15.90 -30.69 -10.95
N MET A 596 -15.11 -31.75 -11.16
CA MET A 596 -15.57 -33.09 -11.51
C MET A 596 -16.54 -33.69 -10.48
N LYS A 597 -16.77 -32.98 -9.39
CA LYS A 597 -17.68 -33.42 -8.33
C LYS A 597 -18.53 -32.25 -7.85
N LEU A 598 -19.57 -31.94 -8.58
CA LEU A 598 -20.71 -31.19 -8.02
C LEU A 598 -21.45 -31.94 -6.90
N GLY A 599 -20.96 -33.10 -6.44
CA GLY A 599 -21.60 -33.88 -5.37
C GLY A 599 -22.97 -34.44 -5.71
N LEU A 600 -23.45 -34.25 -6.93
CA LEU A 600 -24.70 -34.83 -7.43
C LEU A 600 -24.41 -36.29 -7.81
N ARG A 601 -24.43 -37.17 -6.83
CA ARG A 601 -24.67 -38.61 -7.06
C ARG A 601 -26.17 -38.76 -7.32
N TYR A 602 -26.53 -39.20 -8.53
CA TYR A 602 -27.83 -39.80 -8.80
C TYR A 602 -28.04 -41.05 -8.01
#